data_50466b3dd6af07b5a775f04c6f3b8bda
#
_entry.id   50466b3dd6af07b5a775f04c6f3b8bda
#
_cell.length_a   1.000
_cell.length_b   1.000
_cell.length_c   1.000
_cell.angle_alpha   90.00
_cell.angle_beta   90.00
_cell.angle_gamma   90.00
#
_symmetry.space_group_name_H-M   'P 1'
#
loop_
_entity.id
_entity.type
_entity.pdbx_description
1 polymer ?
#
loop_
_entity_poly.entity_id
_entity_poly.type
_entity_poly.pdbx_seq_one_letter_code
_entity_poly.pdbx_strand_id
1 'polypeptide(L)'
;MSFLPQSKALSRIRTRLLAFAFGVLISTLAGSALADVGCLLSGGPYEAGVPVQVIASSTDEYSWPEPYTILWGDGTTASGSAPGQKSPPSGEFFYRRYVSVSHIYPAAESGISIAVQLNGESCNTQTFDVLAGSTPPPQPPLLPKPATLPQTMVAVEYYYAGWNMYFVTALPDEIAALDAGAFGGVWTRTGQQFNVYALEGAPASSSTVWRFFGTMFDPKSSHVYTANEAEYDALVSGAIACWQLEGPVFSAPLPAHNGVCPAGTIPVYRLYNNGMGGAPNHRLITDANEFAQMLADGWIPEGQGIGVGFCSPQ
;
A
#
# COMPACT_ATOMS: atom_id res chain seq x y z
N MET A 1 -45.04 39.48 -51.80
CA MET A 1 -45.66 40.30 -50.76
C MET A 1 -44.78 40.10 -49.51
N SER A 2 -43.70 40.82 -49.32
CA SER A 2 -43.66 42.18 -48.75
C SER A 2 -44.27 42.21 -47.36
N PHE A 3 -43.45 42.22 -46.30
CA PHE A 3 -43.17 43.33 -45.40
C PHE A 3 -42.36 42.91 -44.18
N LEU A 4 -41.11 43.39 -44.07
CA LEU A 4 -40.49 43.86 -42.86
C LEU A 4 -41.07 45.24 -42.51
N PRO A 5 -40.94 45.88 -41.34
CA PRO A 5 -39.78 45.94 -40.46
C PRO A 5 -40.05 46.24 -38.94
N GLN A 6 -38.91 46.55 -38.25
CA GLN A 6 -38.65 47.46 -37.10
C GLN A 6 -38.76 46.90 -35.68
N SER A 7 -37.65 46.74 -35.00
CA SER A 7 -36.80 47.62 -34.13
C SER A 7 -37.49 48.31 -32.96
N LYS A 8 -36.96 48.09 -31.73
CA LYS A 8 -36.71 49.03 -30.62
C LYS A 8 -36.02 48.22 -29.51
N ALA A 9 -34.80 48.35 -29.15
CA ALA A 9 -34.09 49.39 -28.46
C ALA A 9 -34.40 49.51 -26.95
N LEU A 10 -33.33 49.36 -26.16
CA LEU A 10 -33.02 49.91 -24.84
C LEU A 10 -33.55 49.18 -23.58
N SER A 11 -32.64 48.59 -22.81
CA SER A 11 -32.32 49.20 -21.52
C SER A 11 -31.04 48.61 -20.92
N ARG A 12 -30.11 49.50 -20.56
CA ARG A 12 -28.84 49.21 -19.87
C ARG A 12 -29.10 49.01 -18.40
N ILE A 13 -28.57 47.90 -17.85
CA ILE A 13 -28.22 47.86 -16.44
C ILE A 13 -26.77 47.46 -16.33
N ARG A 14 -25.95 48.45 -15.88
CA ARG A 14 -24.56 48.27 -15.55
C ARG A 14 -24.48 47.58 -14.16
N THR A 15 -23.96 46.37 -14.13
CA THR A 15 -23.40 45.82 -12.90
C THR A 15 -21.90 45.63 -13.08
N ARG A 16 -21.16 46.42 -12.30
CA ARG A 16 -19.71 46.36 -12.26
C ARG A 16 -19.28 45.06 -11.63
N LEU A 17 -18.70 44.14 -12.38
CA LEU A 17 -17.86 43.07 -11.85
C LEU A 17 -16.41 43.53 -11.98
N LEU A 18 -15.73 43.63 -10.81
CA LEU A 18 -14.30 43.76 -10.74
C LEU A 18 -13.66 42.49 -11.30
N ALA A 19 -13.08 42.60 -12.49
CA ALA A 19 -12.19 41.60 -13.01
C ALA A 19 -10.81 41.79 -12.38
N PHE A 20 -10.42 40.91 -11.47
CA PHE A 20 -9.01 40.74 -11.12
C PHE A 20 -8.34 40.06 -12.32
N ALA A 21 -7.60 40.85 -13.07
CA ALA A 21 -6.73 40.38 -14.12
C ALA A 21 -5.49 39.72 -13.46
N PHE A 22 -5.48 38.43 -13.27
CA PHE A 22 -4.25 37.68 -13.13
C PHE A 22 -3.68 37.51 -14.54
N GLY A 23 -2.68 38.31 -14.84
CA GLY A 23 -1.88 38.18 -16.06
C GLY A 23 -1.07 36.88 -15.98
N VAL A 24 -1.55 35.85 -16.62
CA VAL A 24 -0.74 34.67 -16.93
C VAL A 24 0.13 35.06 -18.10
N LEU A 25 1.39 35.36 -17.82
CA LEU A 25 2.44 35.50 -18.84
C LEU A 25 2.71 34.06 -19.34
N ILE A 26 2.10 33.67 -20.46
CA ILE A 26 2.45 32.43 -21.15
C ILE A 26 3.76 32.73 -21.89
N SER A 27 4.89 32.46 -21.25
CA SER A 27 6.15 32.29 -21.94
C SER A 27 6.15 30.89 -22.55
N THR A 28 5.92 30.82 -23.86
CA THR A 28 6.20 29.60 -24.65
C THR A 28 7.71 29.43 -24.75
N LEU A 29 8.29 28.84 -23.72
CA LEU A 29 9.56 28.15 -23.83
C LEU A 29 9.19 26.67 -24.05
N ALA A 30 9.53 26.17 -25.26
CA ALA A 30 9.64 24.74 -25.49
C ALA A 30 10.81 24.24 -24.63
N GLY A 31 10.55 24.01 -23.38
CA GLY A 31 11.42 23.31 -22.44
C GLY A 31 10.85 21.92 -22.27
N SER A 32 11.68 20.90 -22.43
CA SER A 32 11.45 19.52 -21.99
C SER A 32 10.61 19.54 -20.71
N ALA A 33 9.51 18.78 -20.68
CA ALA A 33 8.73 18.61 -19.47
C ALA A 33 9.67 18.01 -18.41
N LEU A 34 10.13 18.86 -17.49
CA LEU A 34 10.95 18.44 -16.38
C LEU A 34 10.08 17.52 -15.52
N ALA A 35 10.63 16.37 -15.18
CA ALA A 35 9.96 15.42 -14.29
C ALA A 35 9.72 16.11 -12.95
N ASP A 36 8.44 16.28 -12.59
CA ASP A 36 8.08 16.85 -11.30
C ASP A 36 8.21 15.75 -10.23
N VAL A 37 9.13 15.94 -9.28
CA VAL A 37 9.36 15.00 -8.19
C VAL A 37 8.51 15.41 -7.01
N GLY A 38 7.54 14.57 -6.63
CA GLY A 38 6.70 14.76 -5.46
C GLY A 38 7.18 13.93 -4.27
N CYS A 39 7.15 14.50 -3.06
CA CYS A 39 7.44 13.79 -1.81
C CYS A 39 6.26 13.85 -0.85
N LEU A 40 6.01 12.73 -0.18
CA LEU A 40 5.04 12.60 0.90
C LEU A 40 5.67 11.91 2.10
N LEU A 41 5.25 12.30 3.29
CA LEU A 41 5.47 11.54 4.51
C LEU A 41 4.25 10.68 4.80
N SER A 42 4.46 9.42 5.17
CA SER A 42 3.37 8.57 5.64
C SER A 42 3.28 8.63 7.17
N GLY A 43 2.06 8.79 7.66
CA GLY A 43 1.77 8.67 9.08
C GLY A 43 2.02 9.93 9.91
N GLY A 44 1.95 9.77 11.21
CA GLY A 44 2.10 10.73 12.30
C GLY A 44 1.13 10.38 13.43
N PRO A 45 1.43 10.76 14.67
CA PRO A 45 2.59 11.53 15.11
C PRO A 45 3.91 10.78 14.97
N TYR A 46 5.01 11.51 14.70
CA TYR A 46 6.35 10.92 14.57
C TYR A 46 7.03 10.90 15.93
N GLU A 47 7.53 9.73 16.35
CA GLU A 47 8.17 9.55 17.66
C GLU A 47 9.56 8.95 17.48
N ALA A 48 10.49 9.31 18.40
CA ALA A 48 11.83 8.74 18.42
C ALA A 48 11.77 7.21 18.63
N GLY A 49 12.54 6.48 17.84
CA GLY A 49 12.54 5.03 17.84
C GLY A 49 11.47 4.38 16.93
N VAL A 50 10.58 5.17 16.34
CA VAL A 50 9.54 4.69 15.40
C VAL A 50 9.94 5.04 13.97
N PRO A 51 9.81 4.10 13.00
CA PRO A 51 10.14 4.38 11.61
C PRO A 51 9.28 5.49 11.00
N VAL A 52 9.92 6.48 10.40
CA VAL A 52 9.30 7.51 9.55
C VAL A 52 9.53 7.13 8.09
N GLN A 53 8.49 7.02 7.31
CA GLN A 53 8.57 6.66 5.90
C GLN A 53 8.40 7.88 5.01
N VAL A 54 9.33 8.05 4.06
CA VAL A 54 9.18 9.00 2.96
C VAL A 54 8.86 8.25 1.68
N ILE A 55 7.91 8.78 0.91
CA ILE A 55 7.56 8.29 -0.40
C ILE A 55 7.82 9.42 -1.38
N ALA A 56 8.61 9.15 -2.43
CA ALA A 56 8.82 10.08 -3.52
C ALA A 56 8.47 9.43 -4.86
N SER A 57 8.00 10.24 -5.80
CA SER A 57 7.70 9.76 -7.15
C SER A 57 8.13 10.77 -8.19
N SER A 58 8.54 10.26 -9.34
CA SER A 58 8.79 11.04 -10.55
C SER A 58 8.15 10.37 -11.77
N THR A 59 7.96 11.13 -12.82
CA THR A 59 7.48 10.64 -14.13
C THR A 59 8.47 11.05 -15.20
N ASP A 60 8.85 10.12 -16.08
CA ASP A 60 9.83 10.35 -17.14
C ASP A 60 9.50 9.54 -18.40
N GLU A 61 10.11 9.90 -19.53
CA GLU A 61 9.96 9.21 -20.82
C GLU A 61 10.85 7.96 -20.95
N TYR A 62 11.75 7.70 -20.00
CA TYR A 62 12.76 6.65 -20.07
C TYR A 62 12.52 5.52 -19.06
N SER A 63 12.93 4.29 -19.44
CA SER A 63 12.70 3.08 -18.66
C SER A 63 13.84 2.66 -17.73
N TRP A 64 15.04 3.25 -17.86
CA TRP A 64 16.18 2.86 -17.02
C TRP A 64 16.03 3.26 -15.57
N PRO A 65 16.66 2.51 -14.67
CA PRO A 65 16.69 2.86 -13.26
C PRO A 65 17.46 4.18 -13.02
N GLU A 66 16.94 5.02 -12.13
CA GLU A 66 17.55 6.28 -11.77
C GLU A 66 18.02 6.32 -10.33
N PRO A 67 19.19 6.95 -10.07
CA PRO A 67 19.70 7.07 -8.72
C PRO A 67 18.82 8.02 -7.90
N TYR A 68 18.64 7.69 -6.61
CA TYR A 68 18.06 8.60 -5.65
C TYR A 68 18.96 8.79 -4.43
N THR A 69 18.81 9.91 -3.77
CA THR A 69 19.41 10.21 -2.47
C THR A 69 18.37 10.86 -1.57
N ILE A 70 18.31 10.42 -0.32
CA ILE A 70 17.44 10.98 0.72
C ILE A 70 18.32 11.57 1.80
N LEU A 71 18.08 12.85 2.12
CA LEU A 71 18.68 13.55 3.25
C LEU A 71 17.61 13.62 4.34
N TRP A 72 17.84 12.94 5.45
CA TRP A 72 16.83 12.76 6.49
C TRP A 72 16.63 13.98 7.41
N GLY A 73 17.47 14.99 7.29
CA GLY A 73 17.38 16.21 8.10
C GLY A 73 18.12 16.14 9.43
N ASP A 74 18.48 14.95 9.89
CA ASP A 74 19.32 14.68 11.08
C ASP A 74 20.80 14.50 10.75
N GLY A 75 21.20 14.81 9.51
CA GLY A 75 22.57 14.62 9.02
C GLY A 75 22.85 13.24 8.42
N THR A 76 21.91 12.30 8.51
CA THR A 76 22.02 11.00 7.86
C THR A 76 21.45 11.01 6.44
N THR A 77 21.87 10.03 5.64
CA THR A 77 21.44 9.91 4.23
C THR A 77 21.18 8.46 3.87
N ALA A 78 20.27 8.26 2.90
CA ALA A 78 20.07 6.99 2.23
C ALA A 78 20.17 7.18 0.72
N SER A 79 20.62 6.19 -0.02
CA SER A 79 20.70 6.24 -1.47
C SER A 79 20.44 4.88 -2.09
N GLY A 80 19.96 4.89 -3.32
CA GLY A 80 19.62 3.68 -4.07
C GLY A 80 19.29 4.00 -5.53
N SER A 81 18.57 3.08 -6.16
CA SER A 81 18.16 3.22 -7.55
C SER A 81 16.67 2.87 -7.69
N ALA A 82 15.89 3.74 -8.30
CA ALA A 82 14.47 3.58 -8.54
C ALA A 82 14.22 3.07 -9.97
N PRO A 83 13.68 1.85 -10.16
CA PRO A 83 13.37 1.32 -11.49
C PRO A 83 12.21 2.09 -12.13
N GLY A 84 12.31 2.35 -13.43
CA GLY A 84 11.23 2.92 -14.21
C GLY A 84 10.13 1.89 -14.46
N GLN A 85 8.91 2.19 -14.04
CA GLN A 85 7.73 1.36 -14.27
C GLN A 85 6.86 1.99 -15.35
N LYS A 86 6.50 1.20 -16.37
CA LYS A 86 5.66 1.69 -17.47
C LYS A 86 4.26 2.00 -16.97
N SER A 87 3.81 3.24 -17.14
CA SER A 87 2.43 3.62 -16.84
C SER A 87 1.46 3.01 -17.86
N PRO A 88 0.26 2.56 -17.46
CA PRO A 88 -0.73 2.02 -18.40
C PRO A 88 -1.23 3.10 -19.39
N PRO A 89 -1.78 2.68 -20.54
CA PRO A 89 -1.88 3.49 -21.74
C PRO A 89 -3.00 4.54 -21.67
N SER A 90 -2.63 5.80 -21.66
CA SER A 90 -3.44 6.90 -22.14
C SER A 90 -2.76 7.62 -23.29
N GLY A 91 -2.21 6.89 -24.28
CA GLY A 91 -1.72 7.44 -25.55
C GLY A 91 -0.27 7.96 -25.55
N GLU A 92 0.30 8.33 -24.43
CA GLU A 92 1.71 8.69 -24.28
C GLU A 92 2.37 7.74 -23.29
N PHE A 93 3.58 7.24 -23.63
CA PHE A 93 4.31 6.30 -22.78
C PHE A 93 5.14 7.08 -21.77
N PHE A 94 4.74 7.04 -20.49
CA PHE A 94 5.52 7.55 -19.37
C PHE A 94 5.98 6.41 -18.49
N TYR A 95 7.17 6.56 -17.91
CA TYR A 95 7.67 5.69 -16.86
C TYR A 95 7.57 6.44 -15.54
N ARG A 96 6.96 5.79 -14.55
CA ARG A 96 6.90 6.31 -13.17
C ARG A 96 7.97 5.61 -12.35
N ARG A 97 8.57 6.37 -11.46
CA ARG A 97 9.52 5.88 -10.47
C ARG A 97 8.98 6.18 -9.09
N TYR A 98 9.20 5.24 -8.19
CA TYR A 98 8.80 5.36 -6.80
C TYR A 98 9.99 5.04 -5.92
N VAL A 99 10.16 5.85 -4.90
CA VAL A 99 11.12 5.68 -3.81
C VAL A 99 10.30 5.61 -2.54
N SER A 100 10.46 4.56 -1.76
CA SER A 100 9.83 4.41 -0.46
C SER A 100 10.88 3.88 0.51
N VAL A 101 11.31 4.72 1.44
CA VAL A 101 12.39 4.39 2.39
C VAL A 101 11.99 4.86 3.77
N SER A 102 12.31 4.06 4.78
CA SER A 102 12.07 4.37 6.19
C SER A 102 13.36 4.75 6.91
N HIS A 103 13.24 5.64 7.88
CA HIS A 103 14.31 6.06 8.77
C HIS A 103 13.82 6.10 10.21
N ILE A 104 14.71 5.78 11.15
CA ILE A 104 14.43 5.84 12.59
C ILE A 104 15.28 6.96 13.20
N TYR A 105 14.61 7.98 13.73
CA TYR A 105 15.24 9.04 14.50
C TYR A 105 15.51 8.54 15.93
N PRO A 106 16.77 8.55 16.40
CA PRO A 106 17.10 7.96 17.71
C PRO A 106 16.64 8.82 18.89
N ALA A 107 16.37 10.11 18.67
CA ALA A 107 15.97 11.08 19.67
C ALA A 107 14.92 12.03 19.14
N ALA A 108 14.27 12.78 20.06
CA ALA A 108 13.37 13.86 19.68
C ALA A 108 14.13 14.98 18.97
N GLU A 109 13.60 15.45 17.86
CA GLU A 109 14.16 16.53 17.07
C GLU A 109 13.03 17.42 16.55
N SER A 110 13.32 18.71 16.35
CA SER A 110 12.31 19.68 15.89
C SER A 110 12.72 20.27 14.54
N GLY A 111 11.71 20.59 13.73
CA GLY A 111 11.91 21.29 12.47
C GLY A 111 12.60 20.46 11.39
N ILE A 112 12.42 19.15 11.40
CA ILE A 112 13.00 18.24 10.40
C ILE A 112 12.27 18.42 9.07
N SER A 113 13.05 18.47 7.99
CA SER A 113 12.57 18.39 6.62
C SER A 113 13.40 17.37 5.86
N ILE A 114 12.75 16.38 5.27
CA ILE A 114 13.40 15.35 4.46
C ILE A 114 13.48 15.86 3.03
N ALA A 115 14.70 15.85 2.46
CA ALA A 115 14.90 16.15 1.05
C ALA A 115 15.15 14.86 0.27
N VAL A 116 14.44 14.67 -0.83
CA VAL A 116 14.65 13.55 -1.75
C VAL A 116 15.14 14.10 -3.08
N GLN A 117 16.26 13.60 -3.56
CA GLN A 117 16.77 13.83 -4.90
C GLN A 117 16.54 12.56 -5.73
N LEU A 118 15.90 12.72 -6.88
CA LEU A 118 15.64 11.66 -7.83
C LEU A 118 15.88 12.19 -9.24
N ASN A 119 16.77 11.58 -9.98
CA ASN A 119 17.16 12.01 -11.34
C ASN A 119 17.59 13.47 -11.46
N GLY A 120 18.31 14.00 -10.47
CA GLY A 120 18.75 15.40 -10.46
C GLY A 120 17.70 16.44 -10.08
N GLU A 121 16.45 16.03 -9.95
CA GLU A 121 15.35 16.83 -9.41
C GLU A 121 15.20 16.58 -7.91
N SER A 122 14.64 17.53 -7.17
CA SER A 122 14.48 17.39 -5.73
C SER A 122 13.12 17.83 -5.23
N CYS A 123 12.63 17.14 -4.21
CA CYS A 123 11.48 17.56 -3.43
C CYS A 123 11.81 17.57 -1.94
N ASN A 124 11.11 18.41 -1.19
CA ASN A 124 11.21 18.44 0.26
C ASN A 124 9.84 18.14 0.87
N THR A 125 9.85 17.38 1.97
CA THR A 125 8.64 17.21 2.77
C THR A 125 8.30 18.52 3.52
N GLN A 126 7.05 18.60 4.00
CA GLN A 126 6.73 19.61 5.01
C GLN A 126 7.58 19.37 6.26
N THR A 127 7.86 20.45 6.97
CA THR A 127 8.60 20.37 8.25
C THR A 127 7.74 19.66 9.30
N PHE A 128 8.34 18.78 10.07
CA PHE A 128 7.71 18.04 11.15
C PHE A 128 8.64 17.95 12.38
N ASP A 129 8.06 17.61 13.51
CA ASP A 129 8.79 17.35 14.74
C ASP A 129 8.76 15.85 15.04
N VAL A 130 9.89 15.30 15.44
CA VAL A 130 10.00 13.97 16.04
C VAL A 130 9.85 14.14 17.54
N LEU A 131 8.77 13.63 18.09
CA LEU A 131 8.47 13.72 19.52
C LEU A 131 9.40 12.78 20.31
N ALA A 132 9.64 13.11 21.58
CA ALA A 132 10.30 12.16 22.48
C ALA A 132 9.45 10.87 22.50
N GLY A 133 10.08 9.73 22.17
CA GLY A 133 9.40 8.45 22.28
C GLY A 133 8.82 8.32 23.69
N SER A 134 7.54 7.97 23.77
CA SER A 134 6.89 7.75 25.05
C SER A 134 7.62 6.58 25.74
N THR A 135 8.55 6.88 26.64
CA THR A 135 8.97 5.86 27.61
C THR A 135 7.72 5.47 28.37
N PRO A 136 7.26 4.21 28.26
CA PRO A 136 6.14 3.80 29.10
C PRO A 136 6.51 4.13 30.55
N PRO A 137 5.61 4.72 31.36
CA PRO A 137 5.86 4.93 32.76
C PRO A 137 6.37 3.61 33.37
N PRO A 138 7.33 3.61 34.31
CA PRO A 138 7.85 2.39 34.89
C PRO A 138 6.64 1.55 35.36
N GLN A 139 6.41 0.50 34.62
CA GLN A 139 5.25 -0.36 34.84
C GLN A 139 5.45 -1.01 36.22
N PRO A 140 4.46 -0.94 37.12
CA PRO A 140 4.52 -1.70 38.37
C PRO A 140 4.90 -3.14 38.01
N PRO A 141 5.68 -3.87 38.84
CA PRO A 141 6.04 -5.24 38.57
C PRO A 141 4.77 -5.99 38.17
N LEU A 142 4.70 -6.39 36.90
CA LEU A 142 3.54 -7.12 36.39
C LEU A 142 3.43 -8.40 37.21
N LEU A 143 2.35 -8.52 37.97
CA LEU A 143 1.88 -9.85 38.32
C LEU A 143 1.81 -10.63 37.01
N PRO A 144 2.35 -11.88 36.95
CA PRO A 144 2.31 -12.66 35.72
C PRO A 144 0.88 -12.63 35.21
N LYS A 145 0.67 -11.96 34.05
CA LYS A 145 -0.63 -11.95 33.36
C LYS A 145 -1.00 -13.42 33.19
N PRO A 146 -2.19 -13.86 33.63
CA PRO A 146 -2.63 -15.21 33.35
C PRO A 146 -2.40 -15.45 31.85
N ALA A 147 -1.72 -16.54 31.50
CA ALA A 147 -1.46 -16.86 30.11
C ALA A 147 -2.80 -16.85 29.37
N THR A 148 -3.03 -15.81 28.59
CA THR A 148 -4.22 -15.75 27.74
C THR A 148 -4.08 -16.90 26.77
N LEU A 149 -5.03 -17.83 26.77
CA LEU A 149 -5.04 -18.90 25.78
C LEU A 149 -5.04 -18.26 24.38
N PRO A 150 -4.29 -18.81 23.43
CA PRO A 150 -4.28 -18.29 22.07
C PRO A 150 -5.71 -18.16 21.55
N GLN A 151 -6.10 -16.94 21.17
CA GLN A 151 -7.42 -16.71 20.61
C GLN A 151 -7.35 -16.93 19.11
N THR A 152 -8.12 -17.87 18.60
CA THR A 152 -8.32 -18.06 17.17
C THR A 152 -9.39 -17.12 16.65
N MET A 153 -9.18 -16.60 15.45
CA MET A 153 -10.14 -15.82 14.64
C MET A 153 -10.33 -16.54 13.32
N VAL A 154 -11.46 -16.25 12.65
CA VAL A 154 -11.73 -16.76 11.31
C VAL A 154 -11.38 -15.69 10.29
N ALA A 155 -10.43 -15.98 9.41
CA ALA A 155 -10.16 -15.18 8.22
C ALA A 155 -11.15 -15.57 7.13
N VAL A 156 -11.84 -14.60 6.56
CA VAL A 156 -12.93 -14.76 5.58
C VAL A 156 -12.48 -14.20 4.24
N GLU A 157 -12.70 -14.97 3.17
CA GLU A 157 -12.42 -14.53 1.81
C GLU A 157 -13.63 -13.85 1.19
N TYR A 158 -13.38 -12.71 0.54
CA TYR A 158 -14.31 -11.95 -0.29
C TYR A 158 -13.81 -11.90 -1.73
N TYR A 159 -14.74 -11.82 -2.68
CA TYR A 159 -14.46 -11.75 -4.09
C TYR A 159 -15.25 -10.61 -4.75
N TYR A 160 -14.57 -9.83 -5.56
CA TYR A 160 -15.19 -8.83 -6.43
C TYR A 160 -15.15 -9.30 -7.89
N ALA A 161 -16.28 -9.76 -8.40
CA ALA A 161 -16.40 -10.31 -9.76
C ALA A 161 -16.05 -9.30 -10.86
N GLY A 162 -16.39 -8.01 -10.68
CA GLY A 162 -16.11 -6.97 -11.67
C GLY A 162 -14.61 -6.74 -11.93
N TRP A 163 -13.75 -7.06 -10.97
CA TRP A 163 -12.31 -6.92 -11.10
C TRP A 163 -11.57 -8.26 -11.14
N ASN A 164 -12.26 -9.36 -10.83
CA ASN A 164 -11.65 -10.67 -10.58
C ASN A 164 -10.58 -10.59 -9.47
N MET A 165 -10.94 -9.98 -8.33
CA MET A 165 -10.03 -9.74 -7.20
C MET A 165 -10.52 -10.42 -5.93
N TYR A 166 -9.56 -10.93 -5.14
CA TYR A 166 -9.81 -11.56 -3.86
C TYR A 166 -9.28 -10.67 -2.73
N PHE A 167 -9.97 -10.72 -1.60
CA PHE A 167 -9.61 -10.03 -0.38
C PHE A 167 -9.87 -10.93 0.83
N VAL A 168 -8.94 -10.99 1.78
CA VAL A 168 -9.07 -11.80 3.00
C VAL A 168 -8.94 -10.90 4.22
N THR A 169 -9.83 -11.06 5.18
CA THR A 169 -9.72 -10.37 6.46
C THR A 169 -10.20 -11.23 7.62
N ALA A 170 -9.55 -11.10 8.78
CA ALA A 170 -9.97 -11.63 10.06
C ALA A 170 -10.39 -10.50 11.02
N LEU A 171 -10.36 -9.23 10.58
CA LEU A 171 -10.73 -8.07 11.40
C LEU A 171 -12.26 -7.97 11.49
N PRO A 172 -12.86 -8.05 12.68
CA PRO A 172 -14.32 -8.10 12.83
C PRO A 172 -15.05 -6.90 12.21
N ASP A 173 -14.47 -5.71 12.33
CA ASP A 173 -15.07 -4.47 11.80
C ASP A 173 -15.07 -4.45 10.27
N GLU A 174 -14.01 -4.97 9.62
CA GLU A 174 -13.95 -5.11 8.17
C GLU A 174 -14.96 -6.14 7.67
N ILE A 175 -15.05 -7.29 8.36
CA ILE A 175 -16.03 -8.33 8.04
C ILE A 175 -17.44 -7.75 8.15
N ALA A 176 -17.77 -7.06 9.24
CA ALA A 176 -19.09 -6.46 9.44
C ALA A 176 -19.40 -5.39 8.38
N ALA A 177 -18.42 -4.57 8.01
CA ALA A 177 -18.59 -3.54 6.98
C ALA A 177 -18.83 -4.16 5.59
N LEU A 178 -18.04 -5.17 5.20
CA LEU A 178 -18.20 -5.86 3.92
C LEU A 178 -19.54 -6.59 3.83
N ASP A 179 -19.95 -7.29 4.89
CA ASP A 179 -21.24 -7.97 4.95
C ASP A 179 -22.43 -7.00 4.90
N ALA A 180 -22.25 -5.78 5.45
CA ALA A 180 -23.24 -4.71 5.36
C ALA A 180 -23.25 -3.98 4.00
N GLY A 181 -22.42 -4.40 3.05
CA GLY A 181 -22.37 -3.82 1.70
C GLY A 181 -21.49 -2.57 1.59
N ALA A 182 -20.49 -2.41 2.43
CA ALA A 182 -19.46 -1.39 2.25
C ALA A 182 -18.84 -1.47 0.83
N PHE A 183 -18.24 -0.36 0.39
CA PHE A 183 -17.64 -0.24 -0.95
C PHE A 183 -18.61 -0.54 -2.10
N GLY A 184 -19.88 -0.15 -1.93
CA GLY A 184 -20.93 -0.32 -2.95
C GLY A 184 -21.52 -1.72 -3.04
N GLY A 185 -21.27 -2.60 -2.06
CA GLY A 185 -21.82 -3.96 -2.01
C GLY A 185 -21.28 -4.91 -3.09
N VAL A 186 -20.11 -4.59 -3.64
CA VAL A 186 -19.53 -5.35 -4.77
C VAL A 186 -18.68 -6.55 -4.33
N TRP A 187 -18.31 -6.60 -3.04
CA TRP A 187 -17.56 -7.70 -2.43
C TRP A 187 -18.52 -8.73 -1.86
N THR A 188 -18.38 -9.97 -2.26
CA THR A 188 -19.21 -11.09 -1.80
C THR A 188 -18.35 -12.17 -1.18
N ARG A 189 -18.82 -12.81 -0.09
CA ARG A 189 -18.12 -13.96 0.50
C ARG A 189 -18.06 -15.09 -0.51
N THR A 190 -16.89 -15.74 -0.63
CA THR A 190 -16.71 -16.93 -1.47
C THR A 190 -17.15 -18.22 -0.78
N GLY A 191 -17.21 -18.20 0.55
CA GLY A 191 -17.36 -19.40 1.38
C GLY A 191 -16.01 -19.96 1.86
N GLN A 192 -14.88 -19.53 1.28
CA GLN A 192 -13.56 -19.89 1.77
C GLN A 192 -13.26 -19.14 3.07
N GLN A 193 -12.73 -19.89 4.03
CA GLN A 193 -12.32 -19.35 5.33
C GLN A 193 -11.30 -20.28 5.98
N PHE A 194 -10.49 -19.73 6.88
CA PHE A 194 -9.51 -20.49 7.65
C PHE A 194 -9.24 -19.81 9.00
N ASN A 195 -8.75 -20.59 9.98
CA ASN A 195 -8.41 -20.03 11.28
C ASN A 195 -7.04 -19.36 11.27
N VAL A 196 -6.91 -18.32 12.08
CA VAL A 196 -5.66 -17.58 12.37
C VAL A 196 -5.63 -17.25 13.85
N TYR A 197 -4.50 -16.82 14.38
CA TYR A 197 -4.42 -16.29 15.74
C TYR A 197 -4.62 -14.79 15.77
N ALA A 198 -5.31 -14.28 16.78
CA ALA A 198 -5.28 -12.87 17.10
C ALA A 198 -3.84 -12.44 17.40
N LEU A 199 -3.49 -11.19 17.07
CA LEU A 199 -2.15 -10.66 17.34
C LEU A 199 -1.82 -10.69 18.85
N GLU A 200 -2.80 -10.31 19.68
CA GLU A 200 -2.66 -10.38 21.13
C GLU A 200 -2.78 -11.83 21.62
N GLY A 201 -1.74 -12.29 22.31
CA GLY A 201 -1.71 -13.65 22.86
C GLY A 201 -1.44 -14.74 21.83
N ALA A 202 -0.98 -14.39 20.63
CA ALA A 202 -0.55 -15.37 19.63
C ALA A 202 0.55 -16.29 20.20
N PRO A 203 0.57 -17.59 19.85
CA PRO A 203 1.65 -18.49 20.25
C PRO A 203 3.01 -17.96 19.79
N ALA A 204 4.03 -18.13 20.63
CA ALA A 204 5.41 -17.75 20.27
C ALA A 204 5.95 -18.50 19.03
N SER A 205 5.32 -19.60 18.65
CA SER A 205 5.63 -20.39 17.45
C SER A 205 4.92 -19.88 16.19
N SER A 206 4.13 -18.83 16.29
CA SER A 206 3.48 -18.16 15.14
C SER A 206 4.20 -16.87 14.78
N SER A 207 4.06 -16.46 13.53
CA SER A 207 4.61 -15.22 12.99
C SER A 207 3.49 -14.24 12.65
N THR A 208 3.77 -12.96 12.78
CA THR A 208 2.86 -11.89 12.33
C THR A 208 2.70 -11.93 10.83
N VAL A 209 1.46 -11.87 10.37
CA VAL A 209 1.13 -11.68 8.95
C VAL A 209 0.79 -10.22 8.72
N TRP A 210 1.54 -9.60 7.83
CA TRP A 210 1.41 -8.19 7.44
C TRP A 210 0.61 -8.07 6.16
N ARG A 211 -0.23 -7.04 6.08
CA ARG A 211 -1.02 -6.74 4.89
C ARG A 211 -0.53 -5.43 4.26
N PHE A 212 -0.44 -5.45 2.93
CA PHE A 212 -0.09 -4.30 2.13
C PHE A 212 -1.17 -4.06 1.09
N PHE A 213 -1.45 -2.78 0.81
CA PHE A 213 -2.38 -2.33 -0.22
C PHE A 213 -1.63 -1.87 -1.47
N GLY A 214 -2.11 -2.26 -2.63
CA GLY A 214 -1.55 -1.84 -3.90
C GLY A 214 -2.01 -0.43 -4.29
N THR A 215 -1.07 0.52 -4.35
CA THR A 215 -1.37 1.96 -4.55
C THR A 215 -1.49 2.39 -6.00
N MET A 216 -1.16 1.51 -6.97
CA MET A 216 -1.04 1.89 -8.39
C MET A 216 -1.99 1.15 -9.32
N PHE A 217 -2.98 0.46 -8.77
CA PHE A 217 -3.85 -0.39 -9.57
C PHE A 217 -5.26 0.19 -9.74
N ASP A 218 -5.44 1.47 -9.33
CA ASP A 218 -6.73 2.16 -9.47
C ASP A 218 -7.33 1.96 -10.88
N PRO A 219 -8.64 1.65 -10.99
CA PRO A 219 -9.62 1.53 -9.90
C PRO A 219 -9.60 0.19 -9.15
N LYS A 220 -8.71 -0.75 -9.48
CA LYS A 220 -8.66 -2.08 -8.85
C LYS A 220 -7.97 -2.03 -7.49
N SER A 221 -8.54 -2.73 -6.52
CA SER A 221 -7.96 -2.93 -5.19
C SER A 221 -7.18 -4.25 -5.17
N SER A 222 -5.95 -4.21 -4.70
CA SER A 222 -5.08 -5.39 -4.58
C SER A 222 -4.38 -5.39 -3.22
N HIS A 223 -4.24 -6.58 -2.64
CA HIS A 223 -3.55 -6.77 -1.37
C HIS A 223 -2.53 -7.91 -1.46
N VAL A 224 -1.44 -7.77 -0.74
CA VAL A 224 -0.48 -8.84 -0.48
C VAL A 224 -0.37 -9.10 1.02
N TYR A 225 -0.23 -10.36 1.38
CA TYR A 225 -0.11 -10.84 2.76
C TYR A 225 1.20 -11.58 2.90
N THR A 226 2.01 -11.21 3.86
CA THR A 226 3.29 -11.88 4.09
C THR A 226 3.59 -12.05 5.58
N ALA A 227 4.16 -13.19 5.91
CA ALA A 227 4.83 -13.45 7.18
C ALA A 227 6.34 -13.72 6.97
N ASN A 228 6.83 -13.53 5.73
CA ASN A 228 8.24 -13.66 5.39
C ASN A 228 8.91 -12.30 5.61
N GLU A 229 9.92 -12.27 6.50
CA GLU A 229 10.63 -11.05 6.87
C GLU A 229 11.33 -10.40 5.67
N ALA A 230 11.99 -11.19 4.82
CA ALA A 230 12.69 -10.65 3.65
C ALA A 230 11.72 -10.04 2.62
N GLU A 231 10.53 -10.64 2.44
CA GLU A 231 9.49 -10.08 1.59
C GLU A 231 8.88 -8.82 2.21
N TYR A 232 8.64 -8.81 3.53
CA TYR A 232 8.20 -7.63 4.26
C TYR A 232 9.18 -6.47 4.08
N ASP A 233 10.47 -6.71 4.28
CA ASP A 233 11.53 -5.72 4.11
C ASP A 233 11.59 -5.20 2.66
N ALA A 234 11.44 -6.08 1.68
CA ALA A 234 11.42 -5.70 0.27
C ALA A 234 10.19 -4.84 -0.10
N LEU A 235 9.03 -5.12 0.50
CA LEU A 235 7.80 -4.33 0.33
C LEU A 235 7.91 -2.97 1.03
N VAL A 236 8.39 -2.94 2.27
CA VAL A 236 8.54 -1.69 3.05
C VAL A 236 9.61 -0.79 2.48
N SER A 237 10.75 -1.35 2.04
CA SER A 237 11.82 -0.57 1.42
C SER A 237 11.50 -0.08 0.01
N GLY A 238 10.40 -0.56 -0.59
CA GLY A 238 10.03 -0.25 -1.97
C GLY A 238 10.85 -1.01 -3.04
N ALA A 239 11.66 -1.99 -2.64
CA ALA A 239 12.32 -2.90 -3.59
C ALA A 239 11.27 -3.68 -4.41
N ILE A 240 10.12 -3.98 -3.79
CA ILE A 240 8.89 -4.39 -4.48
C ILE A 240 7.96 -3.18 -4.43
N ALA A 241 7.94 -2.42 -5.52
CA ALA A 241 7.24 -1.15 -5.58
C ALA A 241 5.70 -1.30 -5.62
N CYS A 242 4.99 -0.19 -5.38
CA CYS A 242 3.54 -0.05 -5.50
C CYS A 242 2.73 -0.63 -4.34
N TRP A 243 3.34 -0.91 -3.20
CA TRP A 243 2.67 -1.45 -2.04
C TRP A 243 2.81 -0.52 -0.83
N GLN A 244 1.71 -0.24 -0.18
CA GLN A 244 1.64 0.52 1.07
C GLN A 244 1.32 -0.42 2.22
N LEU A 245 2.10 -0.36 3.29
CA LEU A 245 1.84 -1.13 4.50
C LEU A 245 0.52 -0.64 5.14
N GLU A 246 -0.43 -1.56 5.34
CA GLU A 246 -1.64 -1.31 6.12
C GLU A 246 -1.46 -1.69 7.60
N GLY A 247 -0.60 -2.68 7.88
CA GLY A 247 -0.27 -3.13 9.23
C GLY A 247 -0.33 -4.64 9.41
N PRO A 248 -0.13 -5.09 10.66
CA PRO A 248 -0.32 -6.49 11.02
C PRO A 248 -1.82 -6.81 11.07
N VAL A 249 -2.23 -7.96 10.53
CA VAL A 249 -3.65 -8.33 10.46
C VAL A 249 -4.02 -9.55 11.31
N PHE A 250 -3.09 -10.48 11.50
CA PHE A 250 -3.23 -11.66 12.34
C PHE A 250 -1.86 -12.34 12.51
N SER A 251 -1.80 -13.42 13.29
CA SER A 251 -0.63 -14.30 13.39
C SER A 251 -0.96 -15.71 12.92
N ALA A 252 0.03 -16.38 12.32
CA ALA A 252 -0.11 -17.75 11.86
C ALA A 252 1.21 -18.53 11.99
N PRO A 253 1.17 -19.85 12.24
CA PRO A 253 2.36 -20.70 12.18
C PRO A 253 2.95 -20.72 10.76
N LEU A 254 4.27 -20.80 10.65
CA LEU A 254 4.93 -20.92 9.36
C LEU A 254 5.18 -22.39 8.99
N PRO A 255 5.12 -22.74 7.70
CA PRO A 255 5.56 -24.03 7.22
C PRO A 255 7.08 -24.15 7.28
N ALA A 256 7.58 -25.36 7.30
CA ALA A 256 8.97 -25.65 7.02
C ALA A 256 9.31 -25.31 5.54
N HIS A 257 10.58 -25.23 5.19
CA HIS A 257 11.02 -24.91 3.81
C HIS A 257 10.45 -25.82 2.72
N ASN A 258 10.11 -27.06 3.06
CA ASN A 258 9.45 -27.99 2.15
C ASN A 258 7.92 -27.83 2.07
N GLY A 259 7.35 -26.80 2.73
CA GLY A 259 5.92 -26.54 2.75
C GLY A 259 5.12 -27.34 3.78
N VAL A 260 5.77 -28.16 4.62
CA VAL A 260 5.08 -28.96 5.64
C VAL A 260 4.68 -28.07 6.81
N CYS A 261 3.41 -28.09 7.16
CA CYS A 261 2.86 -27.37 8.30
C CYS A 261 3.09 -28.11 9.63
N PRO A 262 3.24 -27.38 10.75
CA PRO A 262 3.28 -27.98 12.08
C PRO A 262 2.05 -28.85 12.41
N ALA A 263 2.21 -29.82 13.30
CA ALA A 263 1.11 -30.67 13.74
C ALA A 263 -0.06 -29.84 14.30
N GLY A 264 -1.30 -30.22 13.97
CA GLY A 264 -2.51 -29.49 14.36
C GLY A 264 -2.80 -28.25 13.51
N THR A 265 -2.12 -28.11 12.37
CA THR A 265 -2.37 -27.04 11.41
C THR A 265 -2.47 -27.58 9.98
N ILE A 266 -3.11 -26.83 9.09
CA ILE A 266 -3.22 -27.16 7.67
C ILE A 266 -2.61 -26.05 6.81
N PRO A 267 -2.16 -26.36 5.58
CA PRO A 267 -1.58 -25.35 4.69
C PRO A 267 -2.60 -24.31 4.25
N VAL A 268 -2.18 -23.06 4.24
CA VAL A 268 -2.81 -21.96 3.50
C VAL A 268 -1.92 -21.68 2.30
N TYR A 269 -2.39 -22.06 1.14
CA TYR A 269 -1.68 -21.81 -0.12
C TYR A 269 -1.81 -20.33 -0.50
N ARG A 270 -0.71 -19.73 -0.94
CA ARG A 270 -0.69 -18.39 -1.51
C ARG A 270 -0.47 -18.49 -3.01
N LEU A 271 -1.33 -17.86 -3.76
CA LEU A 271 -1.33 -17.83 -5.21
C LEU A 271 -1.27 -16.40 -5.71
N TYR A 272 -0.49 -16.17 -6.76
CA TYR A 272 -0.39 -14.92 -7.47
C TYR A 272 -0.96 -15.07 -8.89
N ASN A 273 -1.79 -14.13 -9.31
CA ASN A 273 -2.44 -14.18 -10.63
C ASN A 273 -1.52 -13.88 -11.82
N ASN A 274 -0.21 -13.80 -11.63
CA ASN A 274 0.76 -13.47 -12.68
C ASN A 274 0.44 -12.18 -13.44
N GLY A 275 -0.17 -11.18 -12.78
CA GLY A 275 -0.60 -9.92 -13.40
C GLY A 275 -1.77 -10.04 -14.38
N MET A 276 -2.42 -11.17 -14.46
CA MET A 276 -3.62 -11.35 -15.29
C MET A 276 -4.69 -10.33 -14.93
N GLY A 277 -5.33 -9.75 -15.94
CA GLY A 277 -6.33 -8.72 -15.72
C GLY A 277 -5.78 -7.33 -15.41
N GLY A 278 -4.45 -7.11 -15.52
CA GLY A 278 -3.81 -5.80 -15.45
C GLY A 278 -3.57 -5.25 -14.05
N ALA A 279 -3.72 -6.10 -13.01
CA ALA A 279 -3.33 -5.79 -11.64
C ALA A 279 -2.89 -7.07 -10.92
N PRO A 280 -1.91 -7.01 -10.01
CA PRO A 280 -1.55 -8.15 -9.18
C PRO A 280 -2.74 -8.52 -8.29
N ASN A 281 -2.92 -9.81 -8.07
CA ASN A 281 -3.96 -10.34 -7.19
C ASN A 281 -3.40 -11.57 -6.47
N HIS A 282 -3.48 -11.57 -5.16
CA HIS A 282 -3.05 -12.70 -4.34
C HIS A 282 -4.27 -13.37 -3.73
N ARG A 283 -4.27 -14.69 -3.76
CA ARG A 283 -5.34 -15.48 -3.17
C ARG A 283 -4.79 -16.43 -2.11
N LEU A 284 -5.50 -16.59 -1.01
CA LEU A 284 -5.16 -17.42 0.13
C LEU A 284 -6.25 -18.48 0.32
N ILE A 285 -5.93 -19.74 0.09
CA ILE A 285 -6.89 -20.85 0.15
C ILE A 285 -6.33 -22.06 0.88
N THR A 286 -7.21 -22.89 1.44
CA THR A 286 -6.86 -24.15 2.10
C THR A 286 -7.26 -25.38 1.29
N ASP A 287 -8.10 -25.23 0.26
CA ASP A 287 -8.56 -26.32 -0.58
C ASP A 287 -7.50 -26.69 -1.63
N ALA A 288 -6.97 -27.92 -1.55
CA ALA A 288 -5.94 -28.39 -2.46
C ALA A 288 -6.44 -28.62 -3.90
N ASN A 289 -7.73 -28.93 -4.09
CA ASN A 289 -8.29 -29.13 -5.42
C ASN A 289 -8.46 -27.78 -6.13
N GLU A 290 -8.94 -26.78 -5.39
CA GLU A 290 -9.04 -25.41 -5.90
C GLU A 290 -7.65 -24.82 -6.18
N PHE A 291 -6.66 -25.09 -5.32
CA PHE A 291 -5.26 -24.76 -5.58
C PHE A 291 -4.76 -25.34 -6.90
N ALA A 292 -4.97 -26.66 -7.12
CA ALA A 292 -4.57 -27.33 -8.36
C ALA A 292 -5.28 -26.74 -9.60
N GLN A 293 -6.56 -26.41 -9.48
CA GLN A 293 -7.31 -25.75 -10.56
C GLN A 293 -6.73 -24.38 -10.90
N MET A 294 -6.42 -23.56 -9.90
CA MET A 294 -5.83 -22.24 -10.12
C MET A 294 -4.46 -22.31 -10.79
N LEU A 295 -3.64 -23.30 -10.45
CA LEU A 295 -2.38 -23.53 -11.16
C LEU A 295 -2.63 -23.87 -12.65
N ALA A 296 -3.65 -24.69 -12.95
CA ALA A 296 -4.04 -25.00 -14.34
C ALA A 296 -4.57 -23.76 -15.07
N ASP A 297 -5.17 -22.80 -14.35
CA ASP A 297 -5.65 -21.52 -14.87
C ASP A 297 -4.53 -20.47 -15.00
N GLY A 298 -3.27 -20.81 -14.71
CA GLY A 298 -2.09 -19.97 -14.92
C GLY A 298 -1.69 -19.10 -13.73
N TRP A 299 -2.24 -19.34 -12.54
CA TRP A 299 -1.76 -18.73 -11.32
C TRP A 299 -0.41 -19.32 -10.89
N ILE A 300 0.40 -18.51 -10.23
CA ILE A 300 1.73 -18.88 -9.74
C ILE A 300 1.66 -19.13 -8.24
N PRO A 301 2.16 -20.28 -7.76
CA PRO A 301 2.25 -20.55 -6.33
C PRO A 301 3.39 -19.74 -5.71
N GLU A 302 3.15 -19.14 -4.55
CA GLU A 302 4.12 -18.37 -3.78
C GLU A 302 4.20 -18.90 -2.35
N GLY A 303 5.41 -18.95 -1.79
CA GLY A 303 5.66 -19.43 -0.44
C GLY A 303 6.61 -20.62 -0.39
N GLN A 304 6.48 -21.45 0.67
CA GLN A 304 7.35 -22.61 0.89
C GLN A 304 6.84 -23.86 0.17
N GLY A 305 7.74 -24.74 -0.23
CA GLY A 305 7.41 -25.98 -0.90
C GLY A 305 6.61 -25.75 -2.20
N ILE A 306 5.38 -26.23 -2.24
CA ILE A 306 4.49 -26.12 -3.40
C ILE A 306 3.66 -24.81 -3.40
N GLY A 307 3.94 -23.84 -2.53
CA GLY A 307 3.21 -22.58 -2.46
C GLY A 307 2.46 -22.37 -1.14
N VAL A 308 2.98 -22.86 -0.01
CA VAL A 308 2.39 -22.64 1.32
C VAL A 308 2.89 -21.30 1.88
N GLY A 309 2.00 -20.33 2.04
CA GLY A 309 2.32 -19.01 2.59
C GLY A 309 2.46 -19.06 4.11
N PHE A 310 1.53 -19.70 4.78
CA PHE A 310 1.50 -19.95 6.22
C PHE A 310 0.54 -21.12 6.54
N CYS A 311 0.35 -21.43 7.81
CA CYS A 311 -0.47 -22.58 8.25
C CYS A 311 -1.64 -22.10 9.12
N SER A 312 -2.82 -22.68 8.90
CA SER A 312 -4.04 -22.42 9.66
C SER A 312 -4.15 -23.39 10.86
N PRO A 313 -4.30 -22.92 12.10
CA PRO A 313 -4.61 -23.78 13.25
C PRO A 313 -5.99 -24.44 13.08
N GLN A 314 -6.10 -25.70 13.55
CA GLN A 314 -7.33 -26.49 13.50
C GLN A 314 -8.08 -26.47 14.83
#